data_8b8fb37e41cf2561828916bb880b6fcf
#
_entry.id   8b8fb37e41cf2561828916bb880b6fcf
#
_cell.length_a   1.000
_cell.length_b   1.000
_cell.length_c   1.000
_cell.angle_alpha   90.00
_cell.angle_beta   90.00
_cell.angle_gamma   90.00
#
_symmetry.space_group_name_H-M   'P 1'
#
loop_
_entity.id
_entity.type
_entity.pdbx_description
1 polymer ?
#
loop_
_entity_poly.entity_id
_entity_poly.type
_entity_poly.pdbx_seq_one_letter_code
_entity_poly.pdbx_strand_id
1 'polypeptide(L)'
;VSKLDCIKSYLLVGGTALSLQMGTRQSEDLDFMKWRTSKTEKMEVAWYQIEKELAVIGDIQHKDILDIDHVEYLVSGVKFSFYACPKYSPVSMPVEYLNKLRLADVKSIGAMKMEVMLRRSNFRDYYDIYSILKSGVPINDLVSLALTYSGHTLKSKNLLAMLTNSSRFTRDYHFEQLAPIYAVTAQEIEDYIKFCLL
;
A
#
# COMPACT_ATOMS: atom_id res chain seq x y z
N VAL A 1 16.07 10.04 0.71
CA VAL A 1 14.72 10.01 1.32
C VAL A 1 14.80 9.68 2.81
N SER A 2 15.43 8.56 3.21
CA SER A 2 15.43 8.07 4.62
C SER A 2 15.96 9.06 5.68
N LYS A 3 16.65 10.11 5.29
CA LYS A 3 17.19 11.14 6.19
C LYS A 3 16.28 12.35 6.34
N LEU A 4 15.21 12.50 5.55
CA LEU A 4 14.30 13.63 5.58
C LEU A 4 13.50 13.66 6.88
N ASP A 5 13.22 14.88 7.39
CA ASP A 5 12.42 15.05 8.59
C ASP A 5 10.92 14.96 8.32
N CYS A 6 10.50 15.35 7.14
CA CYS A 6 9.10 15.34 6.74
C CYS A 6 8.47 13.92 6.74
N ILE A 7 9.27 12.84 6.62
CA ILE A 7 8.75 11.46 6.65
C ILE A 7 8.56 10.89 8.06
N LYS A 8 9.05 11.54 9.12
CA LYS A 8 9.02 10.99 10.49
C LYS A 8 7.62 10.61 10.99
N SER A 9 6.62 11.40 10.60
CA SER A 9 5.21 11.14 10.99
C SER A 9 4.48 10.16 10.07
N TYR A 10 5.15 9.70 9.01
CA TYR A 10 4.58 8.80 8.00
C TYR A 10 5.21 7.42 8.11
N LEU A 11 4.50 6.43 7.56
CA LEU A 11 5.05 5.13 7.21
C LEU A 11 5.05 4.99 5.69
N LEU A 12 6.09 4.38 5.13
CA LEU A 12 6.06 3.93 3.76
C LEU A 12 5.10 2.73 3.69
N VAL A 13 4.20 2.76 2.72
CA VAL A 13 3.18 1.74 2.49
C VAL A 13 3.24 1.22 1.05
N GLY A 14 2.22 0.53 0.61
CA GLY A 14 2.04 0.15 -0.78
C GLY A 14 3.04 -0.89 -1.29
N GLY A 15 3.24 -0.87 -2.61
CA GLY A 15 4.09 -1.84 -3.30
C GLY A 15 5.55 -1.75 -2.90
N THR A 16 6.08 -0.54 -2.70
CA THR A 16 7.49 -0.34 -2.36
C THR A 16 7.81 -0.84 -0.96
N ALA A 17 6.96 -0.55 0.03
CA ALA A 17 7.15 -1.09 1.38
C ALA A 17 7.09 -2.64 1.41
N LEU A 18 6.24 -3.23 0.58
CA LEU A 18 6.15 -4.68 0.43
C LEU A 18 7.39 -5.24 -0.27
N SER A 19 7.82 -4.61 -1.36
CA SER A 19 9.02 -4.99 -2.12
C SER A 19 10.28 -4.99 -1.24
N LEU A 20 10.46 -3.96 -0.42
CA LEU A 20 11.60 -3.85 0.50
C LEU A 20 11.63 -4.94 1.57
N GLN A 21 10.48 -5.50 1.95
CA GLN A 21 10.38 -6.55 2.97
C GLN A 21 10.39 -7.96 2.38
N MET A 22 9.83 -8.16 1.19
CA MET A 22 9.60 -9.49 0.64
C MET A 22 10.38 -9.77 -0.65
N GLY A 23 10.74 -8.73 -1.43
CA GLY A 23 11.46 -8.88 -2.69
C GLY A 23 10.68 -9.66 -3.76
N THR A 24 9.35 -9.71 -3.68
CA THR A 24 8.54 -10.54 -4.60
C THR A 24 8.31 -9.91 -5.97
N ARG A 25 8.51 -8.62 -6.10
CA ARG A 25 8.57 -7.85 -7.34
C ARG A 25 9.19 -6.47 -7.07
N GLN A 26 9.55 -5.75 -8.11
CA GLN A 26 9.95 -4.34 -8.01
C GLN A 26 8.73 -3.43 -7.85
N SER A 27 8.99 -2.21 -7.36
CA SER A 27 8.00 -1.14 -7.25
C SER A 27 8.67 0.22 -7.47
N GLU A 28 7.94 1.16 -8.06
CA GLU A 28 8.49 2.41 -8.58
C GLU A 28 8.10 3.63 -7.75
N ASP A 29 6.94 3.57 -7.05
CA ASP A 29 6.36 4.69 -6.32
C ASP A 29 6.71 4.64 -4.82
N LEU A 30 6.80 5.80 -4.20
CA LEU A 30 7.02 5.94 -2.76
C LEU A 30 5.74 6.52 -2.12
N ASP A 31 4.93 5.64 -1.56
CA ASP A 31 3.66 6.00 -0.91
C ASP A 31 3.85 6.16 0.59
N PHE A 32 3.72 7.38 1.09
CA PHE A 32 3.81 7.73 2.50
C PHE A 32 2.43 7.98 3.09
N MET A 33 2.09 7.29 4.16
CA MET A 33 0.80 7.43 4.83
C MET A 33 0.98 7.69 6.32
N LYS A 34 0.19 8.63 6.84
CA LYS A 34 -0.05 8.79 8.28
C LYS A 34 -1.54 8.62 8.56
N TRP A 35 -1.86 8.22 9.78
CA TRP A 35 -3.23 8.02 10.23
C TRP A 35 -3.53 8.90 11.42
N ARG A 36 -4.82 9.18 11.64
CA ARG A 36 -5.23 9.91 12.84
C ARG A 36 -4.91 9.13 14.11
N THR A 37 -4.54 9.86 15.14
CA THR A 37 -4.31 9.35 16.48
C THR A 37 -5.47 9.69 17.42
N SER A 38 -6.24 10.75 17.11
CA SER A 38 -7.44 11.17 17.86
C SER A 38 -8.56 11.62 16.93
N LYS A 39 -9.80 11.65 17.46
CA LYS A 39 -10.99 12.09 16.70
C LYS A 39 -10.95 13.55 16.29
N THR A 40 -10.25 14.39 17.06
CA THR A 40 -10.18 15.84 16.86
C THR A 40 -8.97 16.26 16.02
N GLU A 41 -8.10 15.32 15.66
CA GLU A 41 -6.93 15.60 14.84
C GLU A 41 -7.33 16.01 13.43
N LYS A 42 -6.83 17.15 12.99
CA LYS A 42 -6.94 17.57 11.59
C LYS A 42 -5.98 16.76 10.74
N MET A 43 -6.52 16.10 9.73
CA MET A 43 -5.75 15.29 8.80
C MET A 43 -5.35 16.15 7.61
N GLU A 44 -4.15 16.70 7.70
CA GLU A 44 -3.57 17.59 6.68
C GLU A 44 -2.16 17.12 6.34
N VAL A 45 -1.78 17.25 5.07
CA VAL A 45 -0.41 17.05 4.62
C VAL A 45 0.33 18.39 4.68
N ALA A 46 1.46 18.42 5.38
CA ALA A 46 2.33 19.61 5.46
C ALA A 46 3.13 19.76 4.15
N TRP A 47 2.42 19.93 3.01
CA TRP A 47 2.97 19.88 1.66
C TRP A 47 4.11 20.86 1.43
N TYR A 48 4.06 22.04 2.02
CA TYR A 48 5.13 23.05 1.88
C TYR A 48 6.47 22.60 2.51
N GLN A 49 6.41 21.98 3.70
CA GLN A 49 7.60 21.42 4.34
C GLN A 49 8.15 20.24 3.55
N ILE A 50 7.25 19.36 3.07
CA ILE A 50 7.63 18.20 2.25
C ILE A 50 8.32 18.66 0.96
N GLU A 51 7.74 19.62 0.25
CA GLU A 51 8.32 20.21 -0.97
C GLU A 51 9.73 20.75 -0.74
N LYS A 52 9.91 21.52 0.32
CA LYS A 52 11.21 22.11 0.68
C LYS A 52 12.27 21.01 0.91
N GLU A 53 11.92 19.93 1.58
CA GLU A 53 12.86 18.84 1.86
C GLU A 53 13.09 17.96 0.63
N LEU A 54 12.07 17.70 -0.21
CA LEU A 54 12.22 16.96 -1.45
C LEU A 54 13.12 17.70 -2.45
N ALA A 55 13.04 19.04 -2.53
CA ALA A 55 13.89 19.86 -3.38
C ALA A 55 15.40 19.74 -3.04
N VAL A 56 15.74 19.27 -1.84
CA VAL A 56 17.14 19.02 -1.46
C VAL A 56 17.69 17.73 -2.07
N ILE A 57 16.82 16.76 -2.36
CA ILE A 57 17.23 15.42 -2.82
C ILE A 57 17.02 15.21 -4.32
N GLY A 58 16.32 16.10 -5.01
CA GLY A 58 16.10 15.99 -6.45
C GLY A 58 15.31 17.15 -7.03
N ASP A 59 15.23 17.17 -8.36
CA ASP A 59 14.45 18.16 -9.11
C ASP A 59 12.95 17.82 -9.04
N ILE A 60 12.14 18.75 -8.55
CA ILE A 60 10.67 18.60 -8.51
C ILE A 60 10.10 18.95 -9.88
N GLN A 61 9.85 17.93 -10.67
CA GLN A 61 9.34 18.02 -12.04
C GLN A 61 7.84 18.31 -12.09
N HIS A 62 7.09 17.81 -11.08
CA HIS A 62 5.65 17.99 -10.97
C HIS A 62 5.19 17.96 -9.52
N LYS A 63 4.14 18.73 -9.21
CA LYS A 63 3.42 18.71 -7.95
C LYS A 63 1.93 18.76 -8.21
N ASP A 64 1.18 17.88 -7.57
CA ASP A 64 -0.27 17.83 -7.61
C ASP A 64 -0.85 17.81 -6.18
N ILE A 65 -1.59 18.85 -5.82
CA ILE A 65 -2.32 18.93 -4.55
C ILE A 65 -3.73 18.43 -4.83
N LEU A 66 -3.98 17.15 -4.61
CA LEU A 66 -5.26 16.51 -4.89
C LEU A 66 -6.33 16.91 -3.87
N ASP A 67 -5.94 17.05 -2.60
CA ASP A 67 -6.78 17.54 -1.51
C ASP A 67 -5.88 18.02 -0.36
N ILE A 68 -6.48 18.58 0.70
CA ILE A 68 -5.79 19.00 1.93
C ILE A 68 -5.03 17.84 2.60
N ASP A 69 -5.51 16.63 2.44
CA ASP A 69 -4.95 15.41 3.02
C ASP A 69 -4.12 14.56 2.02
N HIS A 70 -3.98 15.00 0.74
CA HIS A 70 -3.28 14.24 -0.28
C HIS A 70 -2.51 15.12 -1.25
N VAL A 71 -1.20 14.88 -1.36
CA VAL A 71 -0.30 15.52 -2.32
C VAL A 71 0.61 14.51 -2.99
N GLU A 72 0.88 14.71 -4.27
CA GLU A 72 1.81 13.94 -5.07
C GLU A 72 2.92 14.82 -5.63
N TYR A 73 4.12 14.26 -5.73
CA TYR A 73 5.29 14.88 -6.34
C TYR A 73 5.95 13.91 -7.30
N LEU A 74 6.44 14.42 -8.42
CA LEU A 74 7.40 13.73 -9.27
C LEU A 74 8.77 14.37 -9.05
N VAL A 75 9.71 13.64 -8.46
CA VAL A 75 11.04 14.14 -8.10
C VAL A 75 12.10 13.29 -8.80
N SER A 76 12.81 13.88 -9.75
CA SER A 76 13.85 13.20 -10.56
C SER A 76 13.36 11.84 -11.12
N GLY A 77 12.11 11.82 -11.63
CA GLY A 77 11.49 10.64 -12.24
C GLY A 77 10.85 9.66 -11.24
N VAL A 78 10.93 9.90 -9.93
CA VAL A 78 10.30 9.07 -8.90
C VAL A 78 9.04 9.74 -8.38
N LYS A 79 7.94 9.00 -8.34
CA LYS A 79 6.68 9.48 -7.76
C LYS A 79 6.69 9.32 -6.25
N PHE A 80 6.35 10.40 -5.55
CA PHE A 80 6.12 10.44 -4.11
C PHE A 80 4.67 10.81 -3.85
N SER A 81 3.97 10.01 -3.06
CA SER A 81 2.61 10.30 -2.60
C SER A 81 2.61 10.43 -1.08
N PHE A 82 1.97 11.48 -0.56
CA PHE A 82 1.78 11.70 0.88
C PHE A 82 0.29 11.80 1.18
N TYR A 83 -0.18 10.93 2.05
CA TYR A 83 -1.59 10.87 2.42
C TYR A 83 -1.79 10.88 3.94
N ALA A 84 -2.64 11.79 4.41
CA ALA A 84 -3.07 11.91 5.81
C ALA A 84 -4.45 11.25 5.98
N CYS A 85 -4.48 9.94 6.22
CA CYS A 85 -5.69 9.13 6.26
C CYS A 85 -6.56 9.43 7.50
N PRO A 86 -7.86 9.75 7.34
CA PRO A 86 -8.75 10.03 8.45
C PRO A 86 -9.19 8.79 9.24
N LYS A 87 -8.72 7.60 8.89
CA LYS A 87 -8.91 6.36 9.66
C LYS A 87 -7.86 6.22 10.75
N TYR A 88 -8.06 5.27 11.66
CA TYR A 88 -7.01 4.79 12.56
C TYR A 88 -6.09 3.82 11.82
N SER A 89 -4.82 3.79 12.24
CA SER A 89 -3.81 2.93 11.62
C SER A 89 -4.16 1.44 11.75
N PRO A 90 -4.01 0.63 10.69
CA PRO A 90 -4.02 -0.83 10.81
C PRO A 90 -2.67 -1.36 11.29
N VAL A 91 -1.63 -0.52 11.28
CA VAL A 91 -0.26 -0.90 11.63
C VAL A 91 -0.10 -0.84 13.14
N SER A 92 0.12 -2.00 13.77
CA SER A 92 0.34 -2.10 15.21
C SER A 92 1.82 -1.93 15.58
N MET A 93 2.72 -2.45 14.75
CA MET A 93 4.16 -2.38 14.94
C MET A 93 4.86 -2.00 13.63
N PRO A 94 5.20 -0.72 13.42
CA PRO A 94 5.99 -0.30 12.27
C PRO A 94 7.35 -1.01 12.22
N VAL A 95 7.81 -1.31 11.01
CA VAL A 95 9.13 -1.90 10.78
C VAL A 95 10.14 -0.78 10.60
N GLU A 96 11.10 -0.68 11.52
CA GLU A 96 12.24 0.23 11.37
C GLU A 96 13.13 -0.28 10.22
N TYR A 97 13.39 0.58 9.23
CA TYR A 97 14.11 0.12 8.03
C TYR A 97 15.48 0.81 7.86
N LEU A 98 15.49 2.11 7.65
CA LEU A 98 16.74 2.85 7.42
C LEU A 98 16.61 4.30 7.92
N ASN A 99 17.46 4.73 8.84
CA ASN A 99 17.43 6.06 9.44
C ASN A 99 16.04 6.43 10.00
N LYS A 100 15.34 7.37 9.37
CA LYS A 100 14.00 7.83 9.75
C LYS A 100 12.87 7.10 8.99
N LEU A 101 13.23 6.26 8.03
CA LEU A 101 12.27 5.54 7.20
C LEU A 101 11.74 4.32 7.94
N ARG A 102 10.43 4.31 8.15
CA ARG A 102 9.69 3.20 8.73
C ARG A 102 8.66 2.69 7.73
N LEU A 103 8.42 1.40 7.75
CA LEU A 103 7.50 0.72 6.85
C LEU A 103 6.27 0.23 7.63
N ALA A 104 5.12 0.19 6.95
CA ALA A 104 4.03 -0.65 7.41
C ALA A 104 4.44 -2.12 7.29
N ASP A 105 4.04 -2.95 8.27
CA ASP A 105 4.30 -4.38 8.22
C ASP A 105 3.52 -5.08 7.09
N VAL A 106 4.01 -6.25 6.67
CA VAL A 106 3.46 -7.04 5.55
C VAL A 106 1.97 -7.32 5.70
N LYS A 107 1.52 -7.69 6.93
CA LYS A 107 0.12 -8.01 7.20
C LYS A 107 -0.77 -6.78 7.05
N SER A 108 -0.34 -5.63 7.56
CA SER A 108 -1.05 -4.36 7.43
C SER A 108 -1.13 -3.90 5.97
N ILE A 109 -0.06 -4.06 5.18
CA ILE A 109 -0.07 -3.77 3.74
C ILE A 109 -1.08 -4.68 3.03
N GLY A 110 -1.12 -5.97 3.35
CA GLY A 110 -2.09 -6.90 2.78
C GLY A 110 -3.54 -6.49 3.08
N ALA A 111 -3.83 -6.09 4.31
CA ALA A 111 -5.16 -5.60 4.71
C ALA A 111 -5.54 -4.30 3.98
N MET A 112 -4.61 -3.36 3.81
CA MET A 112 -4.83 -2.13 3.03
C MET A 112 -5.12 -2.44 1.55
N LYS A 113 -4.41 -3.41 0.95
CA LYS A 113 -4.67 -3.85 -0.42
C LYS A 113 -6.04 -4.51 -0.57
N MET A 114 -6.49 -5.30 0.40
CA MET A 114 -7.84 -5.86 0.41
C MET A 114 -8.91 -4.76 0.51
N GLU A 115 -8.69 -3.74 1.32
CA GLU A 115 -9.62 -2.60 1.45
C GLU A 115 -9.73 -1.79 0.16
N VAL A 116 -8.61 -1.58 -0.53
CA VAL A 116 -8.54 -0.85 -1.80
C VAL A 116 -9.31 -1.54 -2.94
N MET A 117 -9.57 -2.85 -2.84
CA MET A 117 -10.36 -3.61 -3.85
C MET A 117 -11.81 -3.15 -3.98
N LEU A 118 -12.32 -2.37 -3.02
CA LEU A 118 -13.61 -1.69 -3.17
C LEU A 118 -13.60 -0.65 -4.31
N ARG A 119 -12.43 -0.11 -4.65
CA ARG A 119 -12.26 1.00 -5.57
C ARG A 119 -11.54 0.62 -6.87
N ARG A 120 -10.67 -0.39 -6.82
CA ARG A 120 -9.91 -0.85 -7.98
C ARG A 120 -9.65 -2.36 -7.90
N SER A 121 -9.28 -2.95 -9.05
CA SER A 121 -9.04 -4.39 -9.19
C SER A 121 -7.75 -4.69 -9.96
N ASN A 122 -6.68 -3.94 -9.70
CA ASN A 122 -5.41 -4.07 -10.41
C ASN A 122 -4.75 -5.43 -10.12
N PHE A 123 -4.27 -6.11 -11.15
CA PHE A 123 -3.59 -7.40 -11.05
C PHE A 123 -2.47 -7.39 -10.01
N ARG A 124 -1.65 -6.31 -9.97
CA ARG A 124 -0.57 -6.19 -9.00
C ARG A 124 -1.02 -6.23 -7.54
N ASP A 125 -2.24 -5.77 -7.21
CA ASP A 125 -2.76 -5.84 -5.84
C ASP A 125 -3.10 -7.29 -5.45
N TYR A 126 -3.64 -8.09 -6.38
CA TYR A 126 -3.90 -9.52 -6.16
C TYR A 126 -2.62 -10.33 -6.10
N TYR A 127 -1.64 -10.01 -6.95
CA TYR A 127 -0.32 -10.62 -6.91
C TYR A 127 0.38 -10.37 -5.56
N ASP A 128 0.29 -9.15 -5.04
CA ASP A 128 0.87 -8.82 -3.74
C ASP A 128 0.18 -9.59 -2.60
N ILE A 129 -1.15 -9.72 -2.63
CA ILE A 129 -1.88 -10.57 -1.67
C ILE A 129 -1.48 -12.03 -1.81
N TYR A 130 -1.42 -12.57 -3.03
CA TYR A 130 -0.92 -13.91 -3.30
C TYR A 130 0.48 -14.13 -2.71
N SER A 131 1.39 -13.19 -2.92
CA SER A 131 2.76 -13.25 -2.41
C SER A 131 2.80 -13.26 -0.88
N ILE A 132 1.96 -12.45 -0.23
CA ILE A 132 1.82 -12.42 1.23
C ILE A 132 1.29 -13.76 1.76
N LEU A 133 0.29 -14.34 1.11
CA LEU A 133 -0.24 -15.66 1.50
C LEU A 133 0.81 -16.77 1.31
N LYS A 134 1.61 -16.72 0.23
CA LYS A 134 2.72 -17.64 -0.01
C LYS A 134 3.82 -17.57 1.06
N SER A 135 3.98 -16.44 1.74
CA SER A 135 4.92 -16.30 2.86
C SER A 135 4.39 -16.91 4.18
N GLY A 136 3.18 -17.47 4.18
CA GLY A 136 2.59 -18.12 5.34
C GLY A 136 1.69 -17.24 6.20
N VAL A 137 1.40 -16.00 5.79
CA VAL A 137 0.42 -15.16 6.50
C VAL A 137 -0.99 -15.73 6.29
N PRO A 138 -1.76 -16.06 7.36
CA PRO A 138 -3.09 -16.63 7.21
C PRO A 138 -4.06 -15.64 6.56
N ILE A 139 -4.86 -16.13 5.61
CA ILE A 139 -5.85 -15.29 4.90
C ILE A 139 -6.90 -14.71 5.86
N ASN A 140 -7.31 -15.46 6.86
CA ASN A 140 -8.31 -15.02 7.85
C ASN A 140 -7.81 -13.82 8.67
N ASP A 141 -6.51 -13.75 8.92
CA ASP A 141 -5.88 -12.63 9.61
C ASP A 141 -5.94 -11.36 8.76
N LEU A 142 -5.61 -11.49 7.46
CA LEU A 142 -5.69 -10.37 6.51
C LEU A 142 -7.12 -9.88 6.33
N VAL A 143 -8.06 -10.80 6.16
CA VAL A 143 -9.50 -10.48 6.03
C VAL A 143 -10.00 -9.76 7.28
N SER A 144 -9.73 -10.29 8.47
CA SER A 144 -10.13 -9.69 9.73
C SER A 144 -9.60 -8.27 9.90
N LEU A 145 -8.31 -8.06 9.61
CA LEU A 145 -7.68 -6.75 9.69
C LEU A 145 -8.24 -5.78 8.64
N ALA A 146 -8.49 -6.25 7.41
CA ALA A 146 -9.08 -5.43 6.34
C ALA A 146 -10.51 -4.97 6.69
N LEU A 147 -11.33 -5.86 7.26
CA LEU A 147 -12.69 -5.54 7.70
C LEU A 147 -12.65 -4.49 8.82
N THR A 148 -11.77 -4.65 9.80
CA THR A 148 -11.58 -3.68 10.88
C THR A 148 -11.13 -2.32 10.35
N TYR A 149 -10.10 -2.32 9.49
CA TYR A 149 -9.54 -1.11 8.90
C TYR A 149 -10.54 -0.37 8.01
N SER A 150 -11.42 -1.09 7.32
CA SER A 150 -12.46 -0.48 6.47
C SER A 150 -13.53 0.29 7.25
N GLY A 151 -13.59 0.17 8.58
CA GLY A 151 -14.63 0.80 9.39
C GLY A 151 -16.04 0.30 9.03
N HIS A 152 -16.19 -1.00 8.77
CA HIS A 152 -17.44 -1.69 8.39
C HIS A 152 -17.98 -1.37 6.99
N THR A 153 -17.29 -0.58 6.17
CA THR A 153 -17.70 -0.33 4.77
C THR A 153 -17.49 -1.58 3.90
N LEU A 154 -16.44 -2.35 4.16
CA LEU A 154 -16.16 -3.64 3.53
C LEU A 154 -16.91 -4.75 4.26
N LYS A 155 -17.65 -5.57 3.54
CA LYS A 155 -18.32 -6.75 4.08
C LYS A 155 -17.54 -8.01 3.71
N SER A 156 -17.42 -8.97 4.63
CA SER A 156 -16.69 -10.23 4.41
C SER A 156 -17.12 -10.93 3.12
N LYS A 157 -18.42 -11.11 2.92
CA LYS A 157 -18.96 -11.75 1.70
C LYS A 157 -18.50 -11.04 0.41
N ASN A 158 -18.50 -9.70 0.42
CA ASN A 158 -18.08 -8.93 -0.75
C ASN A 158 -16.57 -9.04 -0.98
N LEU A 159 -15.77 -8.96 0.09
CA LEU A 159 -14.33 -9.13 0.00
C LEU A 159 -13.96 -10.51 -0.55
N LEU A 160 -14.54 -11.57 -0.01
CA LEU A 160 -14.31 -12.94 -0.50
C LEU A 160 -14.71 -13.09 -1.97
N ALA A 161 -15.87 -12.56 -2.36
CA ALA A 161 -16.29 -12.57 -3.77
C ALA A 161 -15.33 -11.79 -4.70
N MET A 162 -14.72 -10.71 -4.21
CA MET A 162 -13.70 -9.97 -4.97
C MET A 162 -12.38 -10.74 -5.08
N LEU A 163 -11.95 -11.38 -3.99
CA LEU A 163 -10.70 -12.14 -3.95
C LEU A 163 -10.75 -13.42 -4.79
N THR A 164 -11.92 -14.03 -4.93
CA THR A 164 -12.13 -15.32 -5.61
C THR A 164 -12.80 -15.17 -6.97
N ASN A 165 -12.59 -14.06 -7.66
CA ASN A 165 -13.10 -13.80 -9.00
C ASN A 165 -12.04 -13.18 -9.89
N SER A 166 -11.26 -14.01 -10.58
CA SER A 166 -10.15 -13.60 -11.44
C SER A 166 -10.59 -12.77 -12.65
N SER A 167 -11.85 -12.89 -13.08
CA SER A 167 -12.39 -12.10 -14.19
C SER A 167 -12.46 -10.60 -13.90
N ARG A 168 -12.37 -10.22 -12.62
CA ARG A 168 -12.29 -8.82 -12.18
C ARG A 168 -10.90 -8.22 -12.30
N PHE A 169 -9.84 -9.04 -12.35
CA PHE A 169 -8.48 -8.55 -12.28
C PHE A 169 -8.16 -7.72 -13.53
N THR A 170 -8.02 -6.42 -13.34
CA THR A 170 -7.64 -5.54 -14.45
C THR A 170 -6.22 -5.84 -14.88
N ARG A 171 -6.04 -6.14 -16.16
CA ARG A 171 -4.73 -6.46 -16.73
C ARG A 171 -3.77 -5.30 -16.54
N ASP A 172 -2.56 -5.64 -16.11
CA ASP A 172 -1.44 -4.71 -15.99
C ASP A 172 -0.41 -5.06 -17.07
N TYR A 173 -0.37 -4.27 -18.15
CA TYR A 173 0.50 -4.52 -19.31
C TYR A 173 1.99 -4.33 -19.01
N HIS A 174 2.32 -3.65 -17.91
CA HIS A 174 3.70 -3.38 -17.51
C HIS A 174 4.14 -4.25 -16.33
N PHE A 175 3.30 -5.20 -15.90
CA PHE A 175 3.58 -5.99 -14.71
C PHE A 175 4.87 -6.80 -14.80
N GLU A 176 5.17 -7.39 -15.97
CA GLU A 176 6.39 -8.16 -16.21
C GLU A 176 7.67 -7.31 -16.05
N GLN A 177 7.58 -6.00 -16.30
CA GLN A 177 8.72 -5.08 -16.12
C GLN A 177 9.08 -4.88 -14.64
N LEU A 178 8.18 -5.24 -13.73
CA LEU A 178 8.42 -5.22 -12.29
C LEU A 178 9.18 -6.47 -11.79
N ALA A 179 9.66 -7.32 -12.69
CA ALA A 179 10.41 -8.52 -12.37
C ALA A 179 9.77 -9.39 -11.28
N PRO A 180 8.52 -9.86 -11.45
CA PRO A 180 7.85 -10.70 -10.45
C PRO A 180 8.57 -12.05 -10.32
N ILE A 181 8.74 -12.54 -9.08
CA ILE A 181 9.39 -13.83 -8.84
C ILE A 181 8.45 -15.03 -9.08
N TYR A 182 7.15 -14.81 -9.02
CA TYR A 182 6.14 -15.83 -9.30
C TYR A 182 5.53 -15.59 -10.68
N ALA A 183 5.74 -16.53 -11.60
CA ALA A 183 5.06 -16.53 -12.90
C ALA A 183 3.65 -17.12 -12.71
N VAL A 184 2.67 -16.28 -12.41
CA VAL A 184 1.29 -16.71 -12.11
C VAL A 184 0.25 -15.91 -12.90
N THR A 185 -0.81 -16.60 -13.30
CA THR A 185 -1.98 -16.01 -13.93
C THR A 185 -3.01 -15.56 -12.90
N ALA A 186 -3.99 -14.76 -13.35
CA ALA A 186 -5.12 -14.36 -12.51
C ALA A 186 -5.90 -15.57 -11.97
N GLN A 187 -6.06 -16.63 -12.79
CA GLN A 187 -6.75 -17.85 -12.39
C GLN A 187 -5.99 -18.61 -11.31
N GLU A 188 -4.68 -18.76 -11.44
CA GLU A 188 -3.86 -19.45 -10.44
C GLU A 188 -3.83 -18.69 -9.10
N ILE A 189 -3.86 -17.35 -9.13
CA ILE A 189 -4.02 -16.54 -7.91
C ILE A 189 -5.37 -16.81 -7.25
N GLU A 190 -6.46 -16.81 -8.03
CA GLU A 190 -7.80 -17.13 -7.53
C GLU A 190 -7.84 -18.51 -6.90
N ASP A 191 -7.32 -19.53 -7.59
CA ASP A 191 -7.33 -20.93 -7.13
C ASP A 191 -6.53 -21.08 -5.82
N TYR A 192 -5.39 -20.41 -5.73
CA TYR A 192 -4.59 -20.39 -4.49
C TYR A 192 -5.31 -19.69 -3.34
N ILE A 193 -5.98 -18.57 -3.60
CA ILE A 193 -6.77 -17.87 -2.56
C ILE A 193 -7.91 -18.77 -2.08
N LYS A 194 -8.62 -19.46 -3.00
CA LYS A 194 -9.66 -20.43 -2.64
C LYS A 194 -9.11 -21.56 -1.78
N PHE A 195 -7.93 -22.08 -2.12
CA PHE A 195 -7.26 -23.10 -1.31
C PHE A 195 -6.95 -22.60 0.11
N CYS A 196 -6.50 -21.36 0.27
CA CYS A 196 -6.23 -20.78 1.59
C CYS A 196 -7.49 -20.53 2.44
N LEU A 197 -8.69 -20.56 1.84
CA LEU A 197 -9.97 -20.35 2.53
C LEU A 197 -10.60 -21.66 3.03
N LEU A 198 -10.08 -22.80 2.63
CA LEU A 198 -10.52 -24.15 3.08
C LEU A 198 -9.92 -24.51 4.44
#